data_0dff766f408bfc5f90a9321a7076a9ce
#
_entry.id   0dff766f408bfc5f90a9321a7076a9ce
#
_cell.length_a   1.000
_cell.length_b   1.000
_cell.length_c   1.000
_cell.angle_alpha   90.00
_cell.angle_beta   90.00
_cell.angle_gamma   90.00
#
_symmetry.space_group_name_H-M   'P 1'
#
loop_
_entity.id
_entity.type
_entity.pdbx_description
1 polymer ?
#
loop_
_entity_poly.entity_id
_entity_poly.type
_entity_poly.pdbx_seq_one_letter_code
_entity_poly.pdbx_strand_id
1 'polypeptide(L)'
;MNPQAKLVFTTSLFLGTTITISSNHWVTAWAGLEINTLAVLPLISKSHHPRAIEAATKYFLTQATASALVLFSSMTNAWYTGQWDITQLTHPTSCLILTSALAMKLGLVPFHFWFPEVLQGSSLTTGLLLSTAMKFPPITLLYMTSHSLNPTVLSCMAILSAALGGWMGLNQTQIRKILAFSSISHLGWMAMIISYSPKLTLLNFYLYSLITTAVFLTLNSMKATKLSTLMTTWTKTPTLNAMLLLALLSLAGLPPMTGFLPKWLIIQELTKQDMAPAAVVISLLSLLSLFFYLRLAYCTTITLPPHTTNHMKQWHTNKTISTSTAVLVTMSITLLPISPMIFTMI
;
A
#
# COMPACT_ATOMS: atom_id res chain seq x y z
N MET A 1 -22.67 -2.37 -13.19
CA MET A 1 -22.38 -3.64 -12.49
C MET A 1 -23.50 -3.93 -11.51
N ASN A 2 -24.10 -5.11 -11.55
CA ASN A 2 -25.18 -5.52 -10.65
C ASN A 2 -24.70 -5.51 -9.18
N PRO A 3 -25.54 -5.11 -8.21
CA PRO A 3 -25.15 -5.10 -6.80
C PRO A 3 -24.79 -6.49 -6.27
N GLN A 4 -25.49 -7.53 -6.74
CA GLN A 4 -25.18 -8.93 -6.42
C GLN A 4 -23.80 -9.36 -6.92
N ALA A 5 -23.44 -9.02 -8.17
CA ALA A 5 -22.13 -9.31 -8.72
C ALA A 5 -21.00 -8.60 -7.93
N LYS A 6 -21.25 -7.36 -7.52
CA LYS A 6 -20.29 -6.63 -6.67
C LYS A 6 -20.10 -7.32 -5.31
N LEU A 7 -21.17 -7.81 -4.72
CA LEU A 7 -21.10 -8.54 -3.45
C LEU A 7 -20.31 -9.84 -3.61
N VAL A 8 -20.54 -10.62 -4.67
CA VAL A 8 -19.78 -11.85 -4.97
C VAL A 8 -18.30 -11.55 -5.11
N PHE A 9 -17.88 -10.49 -5.85
CA PHE A 9 -16.47 -10.16 -5.99
C PHE A 9 -15.84 -9.64 -4.69
N THR A 10 -16.57 -8.91 -3.86
CA THR A 10 -16.03 -8.49 -2.56
C THR A 10 -15.92 -9.66 -1.58
N THR A 11 -16.87 -10.58 -1.54
CA THR A 11 -16.78 -11.79 -0.71
C THR A 11 -15.68 -12.73 -1.17
N SER A 12 -15.47 -12.89 -2.48
CA SER A 12 -14.37 -13.72 -3.02
C SER A 12 -12.99 -13.13 -2.67
N LEU A 13 -12.84 -11.80 -2.58
CA LEU A 13 -11.61 -11.19 -2.06
C LEU A 13 -11.33 -11.60 -0.61
N PHE A 14 -12.34 -11.57 0.25
CA PHE A 14 -12.17 -12.01 1.65
C PHE A 14 -11.85 -13.49 1.73
N LEU A 15 -12.54 -14.33 0.96
CA LEU A 15 -12.26 -15.77 0.91
C LEU A 15 -10.83 -16.05 0.40
N GLY A 16 -10.39 -15.40 -0.66
CA GLY A 16 -9.04 -15.58 -1.17
C GLY A 16 -7.96 -15.13 -0.17
N THR A 17 -8.18 -14.02 0.56
CA THR A 17 -7.23 -13.57 1.60
C THR A 17 -7.20 -14.53 2.79
N THR A 18 -8.33 -15.05 3.26
CA THR A 18 -8.38 -16.03 4.36
C THR A 18 -7.73 -17.35 3.97
N ILE A 19 -7.96 -17.85 2.75
CA ILE A 19 -7.31 -19.06 2.24
C ILE A 19 -5.79 -18.90 2.22
N THR A 20 -5.27 -17.77 1.75
CA THR A 20 -3.81 -17.54 1.71
C THR A 20 -3.19 -17.46 3.09
N ILE A 21 -3.88 -16.83 4.06
CA ILE A 21 -3.37 -16.68 5.43
C ILE A 21 -3.38 -18.01 6.19
N SER A 22 -4.41 -18.84 5.98
CA SER A 22 -4.57 -20.13 6.66
C SER A 22 -3.84 -21.28 5.96
N SER A 23 -3.21 -21.03 4.80
CA SER A 23 -2.58 -22.09 4.01
C SER A 23 -1.22 -22.49 4.58
N ASN A 24 -0.98 -23.80 4.71
CA ASN A 24 0.34 -24.38 4.99
C ASN A 24 1.00 -24.94 3.73
N HIS A 25 0.21 -25.18 2.67
CA HIS A 25 0.66 -25.79 1.44
C HIS A 25 0.73 -24.78 0.29
N TRP A 26 1.77 -24.82 -0.54
CA TRP A 26 1.97 -23.85 -1.64
C TRP A 26 0.83 -23.78 -2.65
N VAL A 27 0.23 -24.92 -3.00
CA VAL A 27 -0.88 -24.95 -3.97
C VAL A 27 -2.12 -24.23 -3.44
N THR A 28 -2.43 -24.37 -2.14
CA THR A 28 -3.56 -23.67 -1.52
C THR A 28 -3.29 -22.16 -1.40
N ALA A 29 -2.06 -21.77 -1.08
CA ALA A 29 -1.65 -20.37 -1.07
C ALA A 29 -1.77 -19.74 -2.47
N TRP A 30 -1.29 -20.43 -3.49
CA TRP A 30 -1.41 -19.99 -4.87
C TRP A 30 -2.87 -19.82 -5.30
N ALA A 31 -3.73 -20.82 -5.02
CA ALA A 31 -5.15 -20.75 -5.34
C ALA A 31 -5.82 -19.51 -4.69
N GLY A 32 -5.52 -19.24 -3.42
CA GLY A 32 -6.02 -18.04 -2.75
C GLY A 32 -5.53 -16.73 -3.37
N LEU A 33 -4.26 -16.66 -3.79
CA LEU A 33 -3.72 -15.51 -4.53
C LEU A 33 -4.43 -15.32 -5.88
N GLU A 34 -4.73 -16.40 -6.59
CA GLU A 34 -5.39 -16.35 -7.91
C GLU A 34 -6.85 -15.93 -7.79
N ILE A 35 -7.57 -16.43 -6.78
CA ILE A 35 -8.94 -15.96 -6.48
C ILE A 35 -8.97 -14.45 -6.26
N ASN A 36 -8.02 -13.91 -5.52
CA ASN A 36 -7.91 -12.46 -5.26
C ASN A 36 -7.65 -11.69 -6.55
N THR A 37 -6.74 -12.15 -7.40
CA THR A 37 -6.41 -11.45 -8.66
C THR A 37 -7.60 -11.42 -9.60
N LEU A 38 -8.31 -12.54 -9.76
CA LEU A 38 -9.50 -12.63 -10.61
C LEU A 38 -10.66 -11.80 -10.08
N ALA A 39 -10.85 -11.74 -8.76
CA ALA A 39 -11.94 -10.99 -8.14
C ALA A 39 -11.79 -9.45 -8.30
N VAL A 40 -10.57 -8.94 -8.36
CA VAL A 40 -10.31 -7.50 -8.53
C VAL A 40 -10.51 -7.02 -9.96
N LEU A 41 -10.28 -7.85 -10.97
CA LEU A 41 -10.38 -7.49 -12.39
C LEU A 41 -11.70 -6.81 -12.77
N PRO A 42 -12.88 -7.37 -12.44
CA PRO A 42 -14.16 -6.74 -12.74
C PRO A 42 -14.38 -5.44 -11.96
N LEU A 43 -13.77 -5.30 -10.78
CA LEU A 43 -13.86 -4.08 -9.99
C LEU A 43 -13.04 -2.94 -10.62
N ILE A 44 -11.89 -3.22 -11.23
CA ILE A 44 -11.08 -2.24 -11.97
C ILE A 44 -11.81 -1.81 -13.24
N SER A 45 -12.31 -2.74 -14.03
CA SER A 45 -12.99 -2.47 -15.32
C SER A 45 -14.41 -1.93 -15.20
N LYS A 46 -14.90 -1.70 -13.98
CA LYS A 46 -16.29 -1.31 -13.67
C LYS A 46 -16.84 -0.16 -14.51
N SER A 47 -16.02 0.83 -14.88
CA SER A 47 -16.44 2.01 -15.62
C SER A 47 -16.54 1.79 -17.13
N HIS A 48 -16.08 0.65 -17.64
CA HIS A 48 -15.96 0.34 -19.08
C HIS A 48 -15.26 1.43 -19.92
N HIS A 49 -14.51 2.31 -19.25
CA HIS A 49 -13.71 3.34 -19.91
C HIS A 49 -12.42 2.72 -20.46
N PRO A 50 -11.92 3.14 -21.65
CA PRO A 50 -10.71 2.56 -22.25
C PRO A 50 -9.52 2.48 -21.30
N ARG A 51 -9.28 3.53 -20.52
CA ARG A 51 -8.20 3.55 -19.50
C ARG A 51 -8.40 2.53 -18.38
N ALA A 52 -9.64 2.22 -18.01
CA ALA A 52 -9.92 1.22 -16.98
C ALA A 52 -9.70 -0.20 -17.52
N ILE A 53 -10.02 -0.43 -18.79
CA ILE A 53 -9.75 -1.71 -19.46
C ILE A 53 -8.24 -1.92 -19.61
N GLU A 54 -7.50 -0.90 -20.05
CA GLU A 54 -6.03 -0.92 -20.12
C GLU A 54 -5.40 -1.20 -18.74
N ALA A 55 -5.90 -0.57 -17.70
CA ALA A 55 -5.44 -0.82 -16.34
C ALA A 55 -5.72 -2.27 -15.90
N ALA A 56 -6.89 -2.81 -16.22
CA ALA A 56 -7.25 -4.19 -15.89
C ALA A 56 -6.37 -5.20 -16.63
N THR A 57 -6.07 -4.99 -17.92
CA THR A 57 -5.18 -5.86 -18.68
C THR A 57 -3.74 -5.82 -18.17
N LYS A 58 -3.19 -4.65 -17.86
CA LYS A 58 -1.85 -4.51 -17.25
C LYS A 58 -1.77 -5.19 -15.90
N TYR A 59 -2.78 -5.03 -15.06
CA TYR A 59 -2.88 -5.72 -13.78
C TYR A 59 -2.90 -7.25 -13.96
N PHE A 60 -3.75 -7.75 -14.84
CA PHE A 60 -3.89 -9.19 -15.08
C PHE A 60 -2.57 -9.81 -15.56
N LEU A 61 -1.93 -9.22 -16.57
CA LEU A 61 -0.68 -9.75 -17.12
C LEU A 61 0.44 -9.83 -16.06
N THR A 62 0.61 -8.77 -15.27
CA THR A 62 1.66 -8.75 -14.24
C THR A 62 1.36 -9.69 -13.08
N GLN A 63 0.11 -9.81 -12.66
CA GLN A 63 -0.26 -10.71 -11.57
C GLN A 63 -0.27 -12.18 -12.00
N ALA A 64 -0.66 -12.48 -13.24
CA ALA A 64 -0.61 -13.84 -13.80
C ALA A 64 0.84 -14.34 -13.93
N THR A 65 1.75 -13.50 -14.45
CA THR A 65 3.18 -13.86 -14.49
C THR A 65 3.77 -14.06 -13.10
N ALA A 66 3.40 -13.22 -12.14
CA ALA A 66 3.85 -13.37 -10.76
C ALA A 66 3.30 -14.65 -10.11
N SER A 67 2.04 -15.03 -10.36
CA SER A 67 1.46 -16.26 -9.82
C SER A 67 2.09 -17.52 -10.45
N ALA A 68 2.41 -17.48 -11.74
CA ALA A 68 3.16 -18.56 -12.40
C ALA A 68 4.56 -18.74 -11.79
N LEU A 69 5.26 -17.63 -11.46
CA LEU A 69 6.55 -17.67 -10.79
C LEU A 69 6.46 -18.22 -9.37
N VAL A 70 5.39 -17.94 -8.62
CA VAL A 70 5.16 -18.54 -7.29
C VAL A 70 5.03 -20.07 -7.41
N LEU A 71 4.24 -20.56 -8.35
CA LEU A 71 4.14 -22.01 -8.59
C LEU A 71 5.47 -22.60 -9.03
N PHE A 72 6.17 -21.96 -9.96
CA PHE A 72 7.45 -22.44 -10.42
C PHE A 72 8.49 -22.52 -9.28
N SER A 73 8.52 -21.55 -8.39
CA SER A 73 9.40 -21.59 -7.22
C SER A 73 9.05 -22.71 -6.25
N SER A 74 7.75 -22.98 -6.03
CA SER A 74 7.32 -24.08 -5.17
C SER A 74 7.60 -25.44 -5.79
N MET A 75 7.41 -25.60 -7.10
CA MET A 75 7.73 -26.84 -7.83
C MET A 75 9.23 -27.12 -7.82
N THR A 76 10.08 -26.10 -8.04
CA THR A 76 11.55 -26.28 -7.97
C THR A 76 11.99 -26.64 -6.56
N ASN A 77 11.41 -26.04 -5.52
CA ASN A 77 11.70 -26.44 -4.15
C ASN A 77 11.28 -27.89 -3.88
N ALA A 78 10.07 -28.29 -4.28
CA ALA A 78 9.56 -29.65 -4.11
C ALA A 78 10.39 -30.67 -4.89
N TRP A 79 10.90 -30.32 -6.06
CA TRP A 79 11.79 -31.19 -6.86
C TRP A 79 13.08 -31.52 -6.13
N TYR A 80 13.72 -30.53 -5.47
CA TYR A 80 14.99 -30.72 -4.78
C TYR A 80 14.86 -31.24 -3.36
N THR A 81 13.79 -30.87 -2.64
CA THR A 81 13.63 -31.13 -1.21
C THR A 81 12.52 -32.12 -0.88
N GLY A 82 11.61 -32.39 -1.82
CA GLY A 82 10.39 -33.20 -1.59
C GLY A 82 9.32 -32.52 -0.74
N GLN A 83 9.52 -31.24 -0.34
CA GLN A 83 8.65 -30.55 0.60
C GLN A 83 7.75 -29.53 -0.11
N TRP A 84 6.45 -29.54 0.21
CA TRP A 84 5.45 -28.60 -0.28
C TRP A 84 5.02 -27.57 0.76
N ASP A 85 5.54 -27.66 1.97
CA ASP A 85 5.23 -26.71 3.05
C ASP A 85 5.83 -25.33 2.80
N ILE A 86 5.06 -24.27 3.13
CA ILE A 86 5.48 -22.88 2.91
C ILE A 86 6.70 -22.53 3.78
N THR A 87 6.75 -23.05 5.00
CA THR A 87 7.82 -22.78 5.96
C THR A 87 9.15 -23.49 5.64
N GLN A 88 9.11 -24.55 4.83
CA GLN A 88 10.26 -25.40 4.50
C GLN A 88 10.85 -25.05 3.11
N LEU A 89 11.07 -23.77 2.86
CA LEU A 89 11.71 -23.30 1.64
C LEU A 89 13.21 -23.19 1.88
N THR A 90 14.01 -24.15 1.38
CA THR A 90 15.46 -24.21 1.65
C THR A 90 16.34 -24.04 0.41
N HIS A 91 15.82 -24.35 -0.77
CA HIS A 91 16.61 -24.29 -2.00
C HIS A 91 16.88 -22.83 -2.43
N PRO A 92 18.15 -22.39 -2.61
CA PRO A 92 18.49 -20.97 -2.80
C PRO A 92 17.91 -20.36 -4.08
N THR A 93 17.85 -21.10 -5.19
CA THR A 93 17.27 -20.61 -6.44
C THR A 93 15.76 -20.43 -6.31
N SER A 94 15.06 -21.35 -5.62
CA SER A 94 13.62 -21.25 -5.34
C SER A 94 13.33 -20.03 -4.48
N CYS A 95 14.16 -19.73 -3.47
CA CYS A 95 14.04 -18.53 -2.64
C CYS A 95 14.16 -17.25 -3.48
N LEU A 96 15.11 -17.17 -4.41
CA LEU A 96 15.29 -16.00 -5.29
C LEU A 96 14.10 -15.82 -6.25
N ILE A 97 13.60 -16.91 -6.83
CA ILE A 97 12.41 -16.85 -7.71
C ILE A 97 11.19 -16.42 -6.91
N LEU A 98 11.00 -16.95 -5.71
CA LEU A 98 9.88 -16.56 -4.84
C LEU A 98 9.96 -15.08 -4.43
N THR A 99 11.14 -14.59 -4.03
CA THR A 99 11.31 -13.17 -3.70
C THR A 99 10.94 -12.27 -4.87
N SER A 100 11.37 -12.60 -6.08
CA SER A 100 11.02 -11.84 -7.30
C SER A 100 9.53 -11.90 -7.60
N ALA A 101 8.89 -13.05 -7.43
CA ALA A 101 7.45 -13.23 -7.64
C ALA A 101 6.60 -12.43 -6.65
N LEU A 102 6.94 -12.47 -5.36
CA LEU A 102 6.24 -11.69 -4.33
C LEU A 102 6.52 -10.19 -4.46
N ALA A 103 7.74 -9.81 -4.85
CA ALA A 103 8.08 -8.43 -5.17
C ALA A 103 7.26 -7.89 -6.35
N MET A 104 7.03 -8.72 -7.38
CA MET A 104 6.17 -8.38 -8.51
C MET A 104 4.71 -8.21 -8.08
N LYS A 105 4.18 -9.08 -7.22
CA LYS A 105 2.81 -8.95 -6.68
C LYS A 105 2.63 -7.70 -5.84
N LEU A 106 3.60 -7.33 -5.02
CA LEU A 106 3.58 -6.13 -4.18
C LEU A 106 3.83 -4.85 -4.98
N GLY A 107 4.55 -4.95 -6.10
CA GLY A 107 5.01 -3.80 -6.87
C GLY A 107 6.26 -3.14 -6.26
N LEU A 108 7.20 -3.94 -5.73
CA LEU A 108 8.53 -3.48 -5.34
C LEU A 108 9.38 -3.22 -6.58
N VAL A 109 10.36 -2.37 -6.46
CA VAL A 109 11.35 -2.13 -7.53
C VAL A 109 12.22 -3.38 -7.71
N PRO A 110 12.44 -3.84 -8.96
CA PRO A 110 12.20 -3.16 -10.25
C PRO A 110 10.79 -3.34 -10.86
N PHE A 111 9.93 -4.16 -10.28
CA PHE A 111 8.63 -4.56 -10.86
C PHE A 111 7.46 -3.62 -10.53
N HIS A 112 7.72 -2.33 -10.30
CA HIS A 112 6.73 -1.38 -9.76
C HIS A 112 5.87 -0.67 -10.81
N PHE A 113 6.24 -0.69 -12.11
CA PHE A 113 5.62 0.16 -13.14
C PHE A 113 4.11 -0.04 -13.31
N TRP A 114 3.62 -1.25 -13.12
CA TRP A 114 2.21 -1.56 -13.26
C TRP A 114 1.32 -0.83 -12.24
N PHE A 115 1.80 -0.63 -11.02
CA PHE A 115 0.97 -0.17 -9.92
C PHE A 115 0.49 1.30 -10.07
N PRO A 116 1.35 2.30 -10.46
CA PRO A 116 0.90 3.66 -10.71
C PRO A 116 -0.06 3.78 -11.90
N GLU A 117 0.11 2.95 -12.93
CA GLU A 117 -0.75 2.96 -14.11
C GLU A 117 -2.12 2.37 -13.81
N VAL A 118 -2.16 1.26 -13.06
CA VAL A 118 -3.41 0.64 -12.62
C VAL A 118 -4.19 1.55 -11.69
N LEU A 119 -3.52 2.22 -10.74
CA LEU A 119 -4.17 3.19 -9.86
C LEU A 119 -4.72 4.40 -10.63
N GLN A 120 -4.02 4.84 -11.68
CA GLN A 120 -4.50 5.92 -12.52
C GLN A 120 -5.80 5.57 -13.26
N GLY A 121 -5.93 4.33 -13.76
CA GLY A 121 -7.11 3.86 -14.50
C GLY A 121 -8.28 3.46 -13.62
N SER A 122 -8.04 3.13 -12.34
CA SER A 122 -9.05 2.64 -11.40
C SER A 122 -9.79 3.77 -10.67
N SER A 123 -10.96 3.48 -10.09
CA SER A 123 -11.67 4.40 -9.19
C SER A 123 -10.95 4.51 -7.84
N LEU A 124 -11.23 5.57 -7.05
CA LEU A 124 -10.62 5.73 -5.72
C LEU A 124 -10.95 4.58 -4.76
N THR A 125 -12.16 4.02 -4.85
CA THR A 125 -12.59 2.88 -4.03
C THR A 125 -11.84 1.60 -4.40
N THR A 126 -11.65 1.33 -5.70
CA THR A 126 -10.84 0.18 -6.15
C THR A 126 -9.36 0.41 -5.90
N GLY A 127 -8.89 1.65 -5.99
CA GLY A 127 -7.53 2.04 -5.61
C GLY A 127 -7.23 1.76 -4.13
N LEU A 128 -8.22 1.99 -3.25
CA LEU A 128 -8.12 1.62 -1.85
C LEU A 128 -7.93 0.11 -1.68
N LEU A 129 -8.75 -0.71 -2.34
CA LEU A 129 -8.64 -2.17 -2.28
C LEU A 129 -7.27 -2.66 -2.78
N LEU A 130 -6.77 -2.08 -3.89
CA LEU A 130 -5.46 -2.41 -4.45
C LEU A 130 -4.30 -2.03 -3.53
N SER A 131 -4.40 -0.89 -2.84
CA SER A 131 -3.34 -0.40 -1.96
C SER A 131 -3.30 -1.08 -0.59
N THR A 132 -4.41 -1.66 -0.13
CA THR A 132 -4.55 -2.29 1.19
C THR A 132 -4.85 -3.78 1.08
N ALA A 133 -6.07 -4.18 0.75
CA ALA A 133 -6.54 -5.57 0.77
C ALA A 133 -5.69 -6.51 -0.09
N MET A 134 -5.30 -6.09 -1.30
CA MET A 134 -4.52 -6.92 -2.21
C MET A 134 -3.06 -7.12 -1.78
N LYS A 135 -2.56 -6.31 -0.88
CA LYS A 135 -1.20 -6.45 -0.34
C LYS A 135 -1.12 -7.38 0.86
N PHE A 136 -2.24 -7.69 1.51
CA PHE A 136 -2.27 -8.61 2.64
C PHE A 136 -1.71 -10.00 2.28
N PRO A 137 -2.21 -10.71 1.27
CA PRO A 137 -1.75 -12.05 0.97
C PRO A 137 -0.26 -12.15 0.64
N PRO A 138 0.33 -11.31 -0.22
CA PRO A 138 1.76 -11.37 -0.49
C PRO A 138 2.62 -11.03 0.73
N ILE A 139 2.18 -10.11 1.60
CA ILE A 139 2.92 -9.76 2.83
C ILE A 139 2.87 -10.91 3.83
N THR A 140 1.74 -11.60 3.98
CA THR A 140 1.66 -12.77 4.87
C THR A 140 2.53 -13.92 4.39
N LEU A 141 2.62 -14.16 3.08
CA LEU A 141 3.55 -15.14 2.53
C LEU A 141 5.02 -14.75 2.75
N LEU A 142 5.37 -13.47 2.57
CA LEU A 142 6.70 -12.98 2.91
C LEU A 142 7.01 -13.14 4.41
N TYR A 143 6.00 -12.94 5.28
CA TYR A 143 6.14 -13.17 6.71
C TYR A 143 6.43 -14.63 7.03
N MET A 144 5.67 -15.56 6.46
CA MET A 144 5.85 -17.00 6.66
C MET A 144 7.20 -17.50 6.15
N THR A 145 7.71 -16.93 5.06
CA THR A 145 8.97 -17.32 4.43
C THR A 145 10.18 -16.48 4.86
N SER A 146 10.01 -15.55 5.80
CA SER A 146 11.03 -14.55 6.18
C SER A 146 12.39 -15.13 6.53
N HIS A 147 12.45 -16.31 7.15
CA HIS A 147 13.69 -16.98 7.55
C HIS A 147 14.50 -17.57 6.38
N SER A 148 13.85 -17.84 5.25
CA SER A 148 14.47 -18.47 4.08
C SER A 148 14.92 -17.46 3.01
N LEU A 149 14.47 -16.20 3.12
CA LEU A 149 14.74 -15.17 2.12
C LEU A 149 16.13 -14.54 2.31
N ASN A 150 16.79 -14.20 1.21
CA ASN A 150 18.09 -13.53 1.22
C ASN A 150 17.95 -12.07 1.68
N PRO A 151 18.54 -11.68 2.84
CA PRO A 151 18.42 -10.34 3.39
C PRO A 151 19.05 -9.27 2.50
N THR A 152 20.13 -9.58 1.80
CA THR A 152 20.83 -8.64 0.90
C THR A 152 19.98 -8.26 -0.31
N VAL A 153 19.31 -9.22 -0.93
CA VAL A 153 18.41 -8.96 -2.08
C VAL A 153 17.23 -8.12 -1.64
N LEU A 154 16.62 -8.45 -0.49
CA LEU A 154 15.50 -7.69 0.06
C LEU A 154 15.89 -6.27 0.44
N SER A 155 17.06 -6.07 1.07
CA SER A 155 17.55 -4.74 1.42
C SER A 155 17.84 -3.87 0.19
N CYS A 156 18.44 -4.44 -0.86
CA CYS A 156 18.64 -3.74 -2.12
C CYS A 156 17.30 -3.31 -2.76
N MET A 157 16.34 -4.23 -2.86
CA MET A 157 15.01 -3.91 -3.39
C MET A 157 14.27 -2.88 -2.53
N ALA A 158 14.46 -2.93 -1.22
CA ALA A 158 13.88 -1.99 -0.26
C ALA A 158 14.41 -0.56 -0.46
N ILE A 159 15.73 -0.40 -0.54
CA ILE A 159 16.37 0.91 -0.77
C ILE A 159 15.97 1.46 -2.13
N LEU A 160 16.01 0.64 -3.19
CA LEU A 160 15.58 1.06 -4.52
C LEU A 160 14.10 1.45 -4.57
N SER A 161 13.22 0.75 -3.86
CA SER A 161 11.80 1.07 -3.81
C SER A 161 11.53 2.37 -3.04
N ALA A 162 12.26 2.64 -1.97
CA ALA A 162 12.19 3.91 -1.25
C ALA A 162 12.70 5.07 -2.13
N ALA A 163 13.81 4.87 -2.85
CA ALA A 163 14.41 5.87 -3.73
C ALA A 163 13.50 6.22 -4.92
N LEU A 164 13.10 5.23 -5.71
CA LEU A 164 12.27 5.45 -6.90
C LEU A 164 10.84 5.86 -6.52
N GLY A 165 10.27 5.29 -5.46
CA GLY A 165 8.98 5.73 -4.94
C GLY A 165 8.99 7.18 -4.50
N GLY A 166 10.05 7.64 -3.83
CA GLY A 166 10.25 9.04 -3.48
C GLY A 166 10.43 9.94 -4.71
N TRP A 167 11.37 9.60 -5.58
CA TRP A 167 11.77 10.41 -6.74
C TRP A 167 10.65 10.59 -7.77
N MET A 168 10.02 9.49 -8.19
CA MET A 168 8.95 9.51 -9.19
C MET A 168 7.68 10.24 -8.71
N GLY A 169 7.47 10.33 -7.40
CA GLY A 169 6.33 11.05 -6.81
C GLY A 169 6.43 12.56 -6.90
N LEU A 170 7.66 13.15 -7.01
CA LEU A 170 7.91 14.59 -6.90
C LEU A 170 7.14 15.42 -7.95
N ASN A 171 7.12 15.01 -9.21
CA ASN A 171 6.56 15.79 -10.30
C ASN A 171 5.14 15.37 -10.74
N GLN A 172 4.48 14.49 -9.97
CA GLN A 172 3.14 14.04 -10.35
C GLN A 172 2.07 15.09 -10.02
N THR A 173 1.14 15.28 -10.95
CA THR A 173 -0.02 16.18 -10.79
C THR A 173 -1.31 15.41 -10.44
N GLN A 174 -1.31 14.10 -10.63
CA GLN A 174 -2.45 13.23 -10.32
C GLN A 174 -2.30 12.63 -8.93
N ILE A 175 -3.28 12.86 -8.07
CA ILE A 175 -3.26 12.40 -6.67
C ILE A 175 -3.14 10.86 -6.59
N ARG A 176 -3.84 10.14 -7.47
CA ARG A 176 -3.76 8.66 -7.52
C ARG A 176 -2.35 8.14 -7.81
N LYS A 177 -1.59 8.81 -8.69
CA LYS A 177 -0.18 8.46 -8.95
C LYS A 177 0.71 8.78 -7.74
N ILE A 178 0.49 9.92 -7.08
CA ILE A 178 1.24 10.27 -5.86
C ILE A 178 1.03 9.21 -4.79
N LEU A 179 -0.23 8.78 -4.55
CA LEU A 179 -0.54 7.70 -3.61
C LEU A 179 0.04 6.34 -4.03
N ALA A 180 0.17 6.08 -5.33
CA ALA A 180 0.84 4.89 -5.81
C ALA A 180 2.33 4.89 -5.46
N PHE A 181 3.04 5.98 -5.77
CA PHE A 181 4.46 6.11 -5.46
C PHE A 181 4.74 6.13 -3.95
N SER A 182 3.83 6.75 -3.18
CA SER A 182 3.91 6.68 -1.72
C SER A 182 3.79 5.26 -1.18
N SER A 183 2.91 4.45 -1.77
CA SER A 183 2.75 3.06 -1.36
C SER A 183 3.98 2.20 -1.70
N ILE A 184 4.67 2.49 -2.83
CA ILE A 184 5.92 1.83 -3.21
C ILE A 184 7.03 2.18 -2.20
N SER A 185 7.13 3.45 -1.80
CA SER A 185 8.10 3.87 -0.79
C SER A 185 7.85 3.24 0.58
N HIS A 186 6.59 3.14 1.02
CA HIS A 186 6.23 2.47 2.28
C HIS A 186 6.49 0.96 2.24
N LEU A 187 6.25 0.31 1.11
CA LEU A 187 6.63 -1.09 0.92
C LEU A 187 8.15 -1.29 1.01
N GLY A 188 8.94 -0.32 0.57
CA GLY A 188 10.39 -0.33 0.77
C GLY A 188 10.78 -0.43 2.25
N TRP A 189 10.15 0.36 3.13
CA TRP A 189 10.35 0.27 4.57
C TRP A 189 9.96 -1.10 5.14
N MET A 190 8.87 -1.69 4.65
CA MET A 190 8.43 -3.03 5.08
C MET A 190 9.39 -4.11 4.60
N ALA A 191 9.84 -4.05 3.35
CA ALA A 191 10.76 -5.03 2.78
C ALA A 191 12.14 -5.01 3.46
N MET A 192 12.57 -3.84 3.96
CA MET A 192 13.85 -3.71 4.67
C MET A 192 13.88 -4.49 5.98
N ILE A 193 12.79 -4.46 6.73
CA ILE A 193 12.75 -5.01 8.08
C ILE A 193 12.30 -6.48 8.14
N ILE A 194 11.72 -7.02 7.05
CA ILE A 194 11.07 -8.34 7.07
C ILE A 194 12.04 -9.47 7.40
N SER A 195 13.29 -9.37 6.97
CA SER A 195 14.34 -10.37 7.23
C SER A 195 14.84 -10.35 8.67
N TYR A 196 14.68 -9.24 9.40
CA TYR A 196 15.21 -9.07 10.76
C TYR A 196 14.13 -9.25 11.82
N SER A 197 13.00 -8.56 11.65
CA SER A 197 11.87 -8.61 12.58
C SER A 197 10.54 -8.65 11.83
N PRO A 198 10.06 -9.84 11.46
CA PRO A 198 8.83 -9.99 10.67
C PRO A 198 7.60 -9.44 11.39
N LYS A 199 7.54 -9.48 12.73
CA LYS A 199 6.44 -8.89 13.51
C LYS A 199 6.32 -7.37 13.30
N LEU A 200 7.45 -6.64 13.23
CA LEU A 200 7.42 -5.19 12.96
C LEU A 200 6.93 -4.87 11.55
N THR A 201 7.15 -5.75 10.57
CA THR A 201 6.61 -5.56 9.22
C THR A 201 5.09 -5.60 9.21
N LEU A 202 4.49 -6.53 9.96
CA LEU A 202 3.03 -6.62 10.09
C LEU A 202 2.46 -5.38 10.78
N LEU A 203 3.08 -4.91 11.87
CA LEU A 203 2.68 -3.68 12.54
C LEU A 203 2.73 -2.49 11.59
N ASN A 204 3.84 -2.31 10.87
CA ASN A 204 3.99 -1.23 9.89
C ASN A 204 2.91 -1.33 8.80
N PHE A 205 2.61 -2.54 8.33
CA PHE A 205 1.57 -2.73 7.33
C PHE A 205 0.17 -2.39 7.85
N TYR A 206 -0.18 -2.76 9.09
CA TYR A 206 -1.46 -2.39 9.69
C TYR A 206 -1.61 -0.88 9.84
N LEU A 207 -0.58 -0.19 10.34
CA LEU A 207 -0.60 1.27 10.46
C LEU A 207 -0.69 1.94 9.08
N TYR A 208 0.08 1.46 8.11
CA TYR A 208 0.00 1.92 6.74
C TYR A 208 -1.40 1.74 6.15
N SER A 209 -2.01 0.57 6.30
CA SER A 209 -3.35 0.29 5.78
C SER A 209 -4.41 1.18 6.42
N LEU A 210 -4.31 1.46 7.73
CA LEU A 210 -5.22 2.33 8.45
C LEU A 210 -5.13 3.78 7.94
N ILE A 211 -3.90 4.33 7.82
CA ILE A 211 -3.71 5.71 7.36
C ILE A 211 -4.12 5.86 5.89
N THR A 212 -3.75 4.90 5.04
CA THR A 212 -4.12 4.94 3.61
C THR A 212 -5.62 4.81 3.40
N THR A 213 -6.34 3.99 4.19
CA THR A 213 -7.80 3.92 4.11
C THR A 213 -8.44 5.26 4.47
N ALA A 214 -7.94 5.94 5.51
CA ALA A 214 -8.40 7.28 5.88
C ALA A 214 -8.21 8.28 4.73
N VAL A 215 -7.04 8.30 4.09
CA VAL A 215 -6.74 9.20 2.96
C VAL A 215 -7.61 8.91 1.74
N PHE A 216 -7.76 7.64 1.35
CA PHE A 216 -8.59 7.30 0.19
C PHE A 216 -10.08 7.61 0.41
N LEU A 217 -10.61 7.37 1.61
CA LEU A 217 -12.01 7.68 1.94
C LEU A 217 -12.27 9.19 1.95
N THR A 218 -11.36 9.99 2.51
CA THR A 218 -11.47 11.45 2.48
C THR A 218 -11.38 11.99 1.05
N LEU A 219 -10.47 11.51 0.22
CA LEU A 219 -10.39 11.88 -1.20
C LEU A 219 -11.62 11.45 -1.99
N ASN A 220 -12.18 10.28 -1.69
CA ASN A 220 -13.40 9.80 -2.37
C ASN A 220 -14.62 10.65 -2.00
N SER A 221 -14.75 11.08 -0.75
CA SER A 221 -15.82 11.99 -0.31
C SER A 221 -15.73 13.35 -1.00
N MET A 222 -14.50 13.86 -1.23
CA MET A 222 -14.25 15.11 -1.96
C MET A 222 -14.33 14.96 -3.47
N LYS A 223 -14.26 13.72 -4.00
CA LYS A 223 -14.11 13.40 -5.45
C LYS A 223 -12.88 14.07 -6.10
N ALA A 224 -11.82 14.30 -5.33
CA ALA A 224 -10.62 14.94 -5.80
C ALA A 224 -9.67 13.91 -6.46
N THR A 225 -9.37 14.08 -7.75
CA THR A 225 -8.47 13.20 -8.51
C THR A 225 -7.20 13.88 -9.01
N LYS A 226 -7.23 15.23 -9.13
CA LYS A 226 -6.12 16.06 -9.58
C LYS A 226 -5.78 17.09 -8.50
N LEU A 227 -4.54 17.62 -8.49
CA LEU A 227 -4.13 18.69 -7.58
C LEU A 227 -5.02 19.94 -7.73
N SER A 228 -5.34 20.34 -8.95
CA SER A 228 -6.19 21.50 -9.22
C SER A 228 -7.58 21.36 -8.62
N THR A 229 -8.17 20.15 -8.66
CA THR A 229 -9.46 19.89 -8.02
C THR A 229 -9.36 19.90 -6.51
N LEU A 230 -8.24 19.48 -5.95
CA LEU A 230 -8.00 19.50 -4.51
C LEU A 230 -7.94 20.95 -3.97
N MET A 231 -7.28 21.86 -4.67
CA MET A 231 -7.24 23.29 -4.31
C MET A 231 -8.64 23.91 -4.20
N THR A 232 -9.55 23.56 -5.11
CA THR A 232 -10.92 24.09 -5.11
C THR A 232 -11.83 23.45 -4.06
N THR A 233 -11.43 22.35 -3.43
CA THR A 233 -12.26 21.68 -2.40
C THR A 233 -12.25 22.41 -1.06
N TRP A 234 -11.22 23.23 -0.77
CA TRP A 234 -11.16 24.01 0.46
C TRP A 234 -12.37 24.93 0.63
N THR A 235 -12.81 25.56 -0.45
CA THR A 235 -13.99 26.43 -0.42
C THR A 235 -15.31 25.70 -0.18
N LYS A 236 -15.36 24.38 -0.47
CA LYS A 236 -16.58 23.57 -0.34
C LYS A 236 -16.64 22.80 0.97
N THR A 237 -15.55 22.21 1.41
CA THR A 237 -15.49 21.29 2.56
C THR A 237 -14.21 21.51 3.37
N PRO A 238 -14.09 22.59 4.15
CA PRO A 238 -12.87 22.92 4.87
C PRO A 238 -12.50 21.86 5.92
N THR A 239 -13.47 21.29 6.61
CA THR A 239 -13.25 20.24 7.62
C THR A 239 -12.63 18.97 7.04
N LEU A 240 -13.14 18.49 5.90
CA LEU A 240 -12.56 17.32 5.22
C LEU A 240 -11.14 17.57 4.71
N ASN A 241 -10.87 18.80 4.25
CA ASN A 241 -9.51 19.17 3.84
C ASN A 241 -8.53 19.20 5.03
N ALA A 242 -8.94 19.72 6.18
CA ALA A 242 -8.13 19.67 7.39
C ALA A 242 -7.84 18.23 7.83
N MET A 243 -8.85 17.36 7.80
CA MET A 243 -8.68 15.93 8.08
C MET A 243 -7.73 15.25 7.10
N LEU A 244 -7.87 15.54 5.80
CA LEU A 244 -6.96 15.02 4.77
C LEU A 244 -5.51 15.46 5.02
N LEU A 245 -5.31 16.74 5.34
CA LEU A 245 -4.00 17.30 5.62
C LEU A 245 -3.33 16.56 6.78
N LEU A 246 -4.02 16.39 7.90
CA LEU A 246 -3.49 15.68 9.06
C LEU A 246 -3.17 14.22 8.73
N ALA A 247 -4.02 13.53 7.95
CA ALA A 247 -3.75 12.17 7.50
C ALA A 247 -2.56 12.08 6.54
N LEU A 248 -2.33 13.08 5.67
CA LEU A 248 -1.14 13.14 4.80
C LEU A 248 0.14 13.39 5.62
N LEU A 249 0.09 14.25 6.63
CA LEU A 249 1.20 14.48 7.55
C LEU A 249 1.52 13.23 8.38
N SER A 250 0.51 12.43 8.73
CA SER A 250 0.74 11.14 9.39
C SER A 250 1.42 10.13 8.44
N LEU A 251 1.03 10.07 7.15
CA LEU A 251 1.77 9.27 6.15
C LEU A 251 3.22 9.74 5.99
N ALA A 252 3.45 11.05 6.02
CA ALA A 252 4.81 11.60 5.97
C ALA A 252 5.68 11.12 7.13
N GLY A 253 5.06 10.77 8.27
CA GLY A 253 5.75 10.29 9.47
C GLY A 253 6.35 11.42 10.29
N LEU A 254 5.63 12.52 10.48
CA LEU A 254 6.04 13.60 11.39
C LEU A 254 5.89 13.15 12.86
N PRO A 255 6.77 13.60 13.77
CA PRO A 255 6.87 13.11 15.14
C PRO A 255 5.57 13.08 15.95
N PRO A 256 4.63 14.04 15.85
CA PRO A 256 3.41 13.98 16.66
C PRO A 256 2.37 12.98 16.13
N MET A 257 2.61 12.39 14.95
CA MET A 257 1.61 11.53 14.27
C MET A 257 1.97 10.05 14.32
N THR A 258 0.97 9.19 14.15
CA THR A 258 1.13 7.72 14.22
C THR A 258 2.10 7.14 13.21
N GLY A 259 2.24 7.75 12.04
CA GLY A 259 3.16 7.28 10.99
C GLY A 259 4.64 7.43 11.34
N PHE A 260 4.98 8.19 12.39
CA PHE A 260 6.36 8.27 12.89
C PHE A 260 6.80 6.98 13.59
N LEU A 261 5.89 6.37 14.34
CA LEU A 261 6.14 5.19 15.15
C LEU A 261 6.79 4.03 14.37
N PRO A 262 6.24 3.55 13.23
CA PRO A 262 6.85 2.45 12.50
C PRO A 262 8.24 2.80 11.95
N LYS A 263 8.46 4.03 11.49
CA LYS A 263 9.77 4.46 10.99
C LYS A 263 10.83 4.45 12.09
N TRP A 264 10.49 4.98 13.25
CA TRP A 264 11.38 5.02 14.41
C TRP A 264 11.78 3.61 14.86
N LEU A 265 10.81 2.71 14.98
CA LEU A 265 11.08 1.32 15.36
C LEU A 265 11.94 0.56 14.36
N ILE A 266 11.70 0.77 13.06
CA ILE A 266 12.51 0.15 12.00
C ILE A 266 13.95 0.64 12.10
N ILE A 267 14.19 1.94 12.28
CA ILE A 267 15.53 2.50 12.45
C ILE A 267 16.21 1.90 13.69
N GLN A 268 15.48 1.82 14.82
CA GLN A 268 16.00 1.25 16.05
C GLN A 268 16.40 -0.23 15.87
N GLU A 269 15.59 -1.01 15.17
CA GLU A 269 15.89 -2.42 14.93
C GLU A 269 17.08 -2.61 13.98
N LEU A 270 17.15 -1.80 12.90
CA LEU A 270 18.29 -1.84 11.97
C LEU A 270 19.62 -1.46 12.67
N THR A 271 19.59 -0.51 13.61
CA THR A 271 20.79 -0.15 14.37
C THR A 271 21.21 -1.26 15.34
N LYS A 272 20.29 -2.03 15.92
CA LYS A 272 20.59 -3.20 16.74
C LYS A 272 21.23 -4.34 15.94
N GLN A 273 20.94 -4.41 14.64
CA GLN A 273 21.44 -5.44 13.71
C GLN A 273 22.72 -5.01 12.97
N ASP A 274 23.40 -3.98 13.45
CA ASP A 274 24.64 -3.41 12.86
C ASP A 274 24.48 -2.93 11.41
N MET A 275 23.24 -2.71 10.95
CA MET A 275 22.89 -2.20 9.62
C MET A 275 22.70 -0.67 9.60
N ALA A 276 23.51 0.05 10.37
CA ALA A 276 23.46 1.51 10.49
C ALA A 276 23.55 2.25 9.14
N PRO A 277 24.42 1.87 8.19
CA PRO A 277 24.46 2.55 6.88
C PRO A 277 23.15 2.46 6.11
N ALA A 278 22.50 1.30 6.14
CA ALA A 278 21.21 1.12 5.48
C ALA A 278 20.09 1.92 6.16
N ALA A 279 20.10 2.02 7.50
CA ALA A 279 19.19 2.85 8.26
C ALA A 279 19.32 4.34 7.89
N VAL A 280 20.54 4.84 7.74
CA VAL A 280 20.82 6.22 7.31
C VAL A 280 20.31 6.46 5.89
N VAL A 281 20.61 5.57 4.95
CA VAL A 281 20.19 5.72 3.55
C VAL A 281 18.66 5.75 3.45
N ILE A 282 17.94 4.81 4.08
CA ILE A 282 16.48 4.75 3.97
C ILE A 282 15.81 5.94 4.67
N SER A 283 16.40 6.44 5.76
CA SER A 283 15.90 7.66 6.43
C SER A 283 16.04 8.90 5.55
N LEU A 284 17.18 9.09 4.88
CA LEU A 284 17.40 10.17 3.90
C LEU A 284 16.42 10.07 2.72
N LEU A 285 16.21 8.87 2.18
CA LEU A 285 15.24 8.65 1.10
C LEU A 285 13.81 8.96 1.52
N SER A 286 13.47 8.83 2.79
CA SER A 286 12.15 9.21 3.29
C SER A 286 11.86 10.72 3.22
N LEU A 287 12.89 11.57 3.13
CA LEU A 287 12.73 13.02 2.93
C LEU A 287 12.12 13.33 1.56
N LEU A 288 12.39 12.51 0.53
CA LEU A 288 11.76 12.66 -0.78
C LEU A 288 10.25 12.41 -0.69
N SER A 289 9.84 11.39 0.04
CA SER A 289 8.41 11.13 0.25
C SER A 289 7.73 12.22 1.09
N LEU A 290 8.41 12.75 2.10
CA LEU A 290 7.92 13.87 2.90
C LEU A 290 7.68 15.10 2.02
N PHE A 291 8.57 15.40 1.07
CA PHE A 291 8.44 16.55 0.19
C PHE A 291 7.13 16.55 -0.62
N PHE A 292 6.76 15.42 -1.25
CA PHE A 292 5.50 15.41 -2.02
C PHE A 292 4.26 15.46 -1.13
N TYR A 293 4.29 14.95 0.10
CA TYR A 293 3.19 15.13 1.05
C TYR A 293 3.06 16.59 1.52
N LEU A 294 4.19 17.25 1.83
CA LEU A 294 4.18 18.68 2.14
C LEU A 294 3.68 19.52 0.97
N ARG A 295 4.08 19.18 -0.26
CA ARG A 295 3.54 19.84 -1.46
C ARG A 295 2.01 19.71 -1.56
N LEU A 296 1.45 18.53 -1.28
CA LEU A 296 0.00 18.35 -1.22
C LEU A 296 -0.62 19.22 -0.12
N ALA A 297 0.00 19.25 1.06
CA ALA A 297 -0.45 20.06 2.20
C ALA A 297 -0.43 21.56 1.85
N TYR A 298 0.64 22.06 1.26
CA TYR A 298 0.74 23.46 0.84
C TYR A 298 -0.28 23.83 -0.23
N CYS A 299 -0.50 22.96 -1.20
CA CYS A 299 -1.52 23.17 -2.22
C CYS A 299 -2.95 23.27 -1.65
N THR A 300 -3.22 22.63 -0.52
CA THR A 300 -4.53 22.68 0.12
C THR A 300 -4.73 23.86 1.06
N THR A 301 -3.67 24.38 1.69
CA THR A 301 -3.78 25.37 2.79
C THR A 301 -3.27 26.76 2.43
N ILE A 302 -2.12 26.87 1.77
CA ILE A 302 -1.42 28.13 1.56
C ILE A 302 -1.80 28.78 0.24
N THR A 303 -2.04 27.98 -0.80
CA THR A 303 -2.51 28.55 -2.07
C THR A 303 -3.91 29.07 -1.88
N LEU A 304 -4.07 30.38 -2.00
CA LEU A 304 -5.38 31.03 -1.98
C LEU A 304 -6.29 30.36 -3.04
N PRO A 305 -7.38 29.73 -2.61
CA PRO A 305 -8.31 29.15 -3.58
C PRO A 305 -8.87 30.30 -4.42
N PRO A 306 -9.06 30.10 -5.73
CA PRO A 306 -9.68 31.10 -6.57
C PRO A 306 -11.03 31.47 -5.93
N HIS A 307 -11.29 32.78 -5.80
CA HIS A 307 -12.57 33.31 -5.34
C HIS A 307 -13.68 32.78 -6.23
N THR A 308 -14.27 31.67 -5.83
CA THR A 308 -15.35 31.04 -6.59
C THR A 308 -16.64 31.33 -5.87
N THR A 309 -17.67 31.69 -6.63
CA THR A 309 -19.06 31.77 -6.18
C THR A 309 -19.57 30.44 -5.57
N ASN A 310 -18.75 29.39 -5.63
CA ASN A 310 -19.02 28.09 -5.03
C ASN A 310 -19.11 28.13 -3.50
N HIS A 311 -18.49 29.11 -2.82
CA HIS A 311 -18.66 29.28 -1.38
C HIS A 311 -20.13 29.57 -1.02
N MET A 312 -20.82 30.34 -1.85
CA MET A 312 -22.25 30.65 -1.67
C MET A 312 -23.15 29.41 -1.79
N LYS A 313 -22.69 28.34 -2.44
CA LYS A 313 -23.43 27.08 -2.58
C LYS A 313 -23.06 26.04 -1.54
N GLN A 314 -22.36 26.40 -0.49
CA GLN A 314 -21.92 25.48 0.56
C GLN A 314 -23.11 24.82 1.30
N TRP A 315 -24.21 25.53 1.45
CA TRP A 315 -25.45 25.01 2.03
C TRP A 315 -26.07 23.87 1.23
N HIS A 316 -25.80 23.78 -0.08
CA HIS A 316 -26.29 22.72 -0.96
C HIS A 316 -25.42 21.45 -0.91
N THR A 317 -24.26 21.49 -0.29
CA THR A 317 -23.35 20.35 -0.15
C THR A 317 -23.63 19.56 1.13
N ASN A 318 -24.85 19.09 1.33
CA ASN A 318 -25.27 18.25 2.46
C ASN A 318 -24.70 16.83 2.36
N LYS A 319 -23.38 16.71 2.31
CA LYS A 319 -22.73 15.40 2.49
C LYS A 319 -22.36 15.26 3.96
N THR A 320 -23.14 14.51 4.68
CA THR A 320 -22.76 14.03 6.01
C THR A 320 -21.45 13.26 5.90
N ILE A 321 -20.46 13.64 6.70
CA ILE A 321 -19.21 12.88 6.82
C ILE A 321 -19.60 11.51 7.39
N SER A 322 -19.20 10.43 6.72
CA SER A 322 -19.48 9.10 7.25
C SER A 322 -18.73 8.91 8.57
N THR A 323 -19.38 8.33 9.55
CA THR A 323 -18.79 8.06 10.87
C THR A 323 -17.50 7.24 10.73
N SER A 324 -17.46 6.31 9.77
CA SER A 324 -16.26 5.51 9.47
C SER A 324 -15.06 6.35 9.04
N THR A 325 -15.24 7.40 8.23
CA THR A 325 -14.13 8.29 7.86
C THR A 325 -13.62 9.09 9.05
N ALA A 326 -14.50 9.58 9.91
CA ALA A 326 -14.11 10.32 11.11
C ALA A 326 -13.30 9.44 12.06
N VAL A 327 -13.76 8.22 12.35
CA VAL A 327 -13.06 7.27 13.23
C VAL A 327 -11.69 6.90 12.66
N LEU A 328 -11.59 6.59 11.36
CA LEU A 328 -10.31 6.21 10.76
C LEU A 328 -9.31 7.38 10.74
N VAL A 329 -9.78 8.61 10.51
CA VAL A 329 -8.90 9.79 10.56
C VAL A 329 -8.44 10.07 11.98
N THR A 330 -9.32 10.03 12.97
CA THR A 330 -8.91 10.20 14.37
C THR A 330 -7.91 9.15 14.80
N MET A 331 -8.15 7.88 14.50
CA MET A 331 -7.20 6.79 14.75
C MET A 331 -5.85 7.02 14.05
N SER A 332 -5.85 7.48 12.78
CA SER A 332 -4.63 7.76 12.04
C SER A 332 -3.78 8.89 12.63
N ILE A 333 -4.34 9.74 13.49
CA ILE A 333 -3.65 10.86 14.12
C ILE A 333 -3.24 10.51 15.56
N THR A 334 -4.13 9.87 16.34
CA THR A 334 -4.01 9.77 17.81
C THR A 334 -3.53 8.42 18.33
N LEU A 335 -3.22 7.43 17.48
CA LEU A 335 -2.77 6.10 17.94
C LEU A 335 -1.38 6.11 18.60
N LEU A 336 -0.58 7.17 18.42
CA LEU A 336 0.79 7.22 18.96
C LEU A 336 0.83 7.08 20.50
N PRO A 337 0.00 7.74 21.31
CA PRO A 337 -0.01 7.56 22.77
C PRO A 337 -0.38 6.14 23.22
N ILE A 338 -1.12 5.40 22.39
CA ILE A 338 -1.55 4.01 22.67
C ILE A 338 -0.47 2.99 22.30
N SER A 339 0.59 3.46 21.64
CA SER A 339 1.69 2.61 21.17
C SER A 339 2.30 1.69 22.24
N PRO A 340 2.50 2.08 23.51
CA PRO A 340 3.06 1.17 24.51
C PRO A 340 2.21 -0.09 24.72
N MET A 341 0.87 0.05 24.66
CA MET A 341 -0.03 -1.10 24.77
C MET A 341 0.04 -2.02 23.55
N ILE A 342 0.32 -1.48 22.36
CA ILE A 342 0.49 -2.28 21.15
C ILE A 342 1.79 -3.11 21.24
N PHE A 343 2.85 -2.54 21.83
CA PHE A 343 4.14 -3.25 22.00
C PHE A 343 4.04 -4.44 22.95
N THR A 344 3.20 -4.38 23.96
CA THR A 344 3.03 -5.51 24.88
C THR A 344 2.29 -6.69 24.23
N MET A 345 1.62 -6.47 23.09
CA MET A 345 0.89 -7.51 22.34
C MET A 345 1.70 -8.12 21.17
N ILE A 346 2.80 -7.49 20.78
CA ILE A 346 3.70 -7.97 19.72
C ILE A 346 4.91 -8.68 20.31
#